data_8329a0da47129b69817937ccb958b367
#
_entry.id   8329a0da47129b69817937ccb958b367
#
_cell.length_a   1.000
_cell.length_b   1.000
_cell.length_c   1.000
_cell.angle_alpha   90.00
_cell.angle_beta   90.00
_cell.angle_gamma   90.00
#
_symmetry.space_group_name_H-M   'P 1'
#
loop_
_entity.id
_entity.type
_entity.pdbx_description
1 polymer ?
#
loop_
_entity_poly.entity_id
_entity_poly.type
_entity_poly.pdbx_seq_one_letter_code
_entity_poly.pdbx_strand_id
1 'polypeptide(L)'
;MFRYLEIEIKMLKLRPFTHAAISTLVLSFTMLLSGCGSDQQLIENNQAPDPVVVDIPIAFVKRSLPLDEEDQLIAIDLRRPADFVPGASIYTKVRASASATEINITDRAFFSDEQIAAATTELPLAGYDVKDLEVSYDGQKLLFAMRAPEIEDADEDEQPTWNIWEYNLLTDSLNRMISSNIIAEFGQDTSPAYLPDGRIIFSSTRQSGNQAVLLDEGKPQYQGLEEDLDVAASVLHVMSADGSEIQQVSFNQSHDLDPTVLSNGKILFSRWDQAGNNNSINLYQMNADGSALEIMYGRHSHDSDRSDQ
;
A
#
# COMPACT_ATOMS: atom_id res chain seq x y z
N MET A 1 -6.33 21.44 16.11
CA MET A 1 -6.18 22.14 14.79
C MET A 1 -5.52 21.14 13.87
N PHE A 2 -6.31 20.31 13.21
CA PHE A 2 -5.81 19.18 12.44
C PHE A 2 -5.25 19.66 11.09
N ARG A 3 -3.99 19.37 10.81
CA ARG A 3 -3.41 19.50 9.46
C ARG A 3 -3.37 18.11 8.83
N TYR A 4 -4.15 17.94 7.79
CA TYR A 4 -4.08 16.76 6.91
C TYR A 4 -3.08 17.05 5.80
N LEU A 5 -2.06 16.23 5.62
CA LEU A 5 -1.29 16.17 4.38
C LEU A 5 -0.51 14.85 4.30
N GLU A 6 -1.11 13.90 3.61
CA GLU A 6 -0.42 13.04 2.66
C GLU A 6 -1.48 12.28 1.87
N ILE A 7 -1.45 12.48 0.56
CA ILE A 7 -2.40 11.86 -0.36
C ILE A 7 -1.58 10.92 -1.24
N GLU A 8 -1.62 9.62 -0.96
CA GLU A 8 -1.15 8.64 -1.92
C GLU A 8 -2.27 8.39 -2.94
N ILE A 9 -2.15 9.01 -4.12
CA ILE A 9 -3.14 8.87 -5.19
C ILE A 9 -2.68 7.77 -6.15
N LYS A 10 -3.33 6.61 -6.10
CA LYS A 10 -3.20 5.60 -7.17
C LYS A 10 -4.34 5.75 -8.16
N MET A 11 -3.99 6.00 -9.42
CA MET A 11 -4.96 6.20 -10.49
C MET A 11 -5.46 4.88 -11.07
N LEU A 12 -6.77 4.70 -11.09
CA LEU A 12 -7.46 3.62 -11.80
C LEU A 12 -7.28 3.78 -13.32
N LYS A 13 -6.50 2.92 -13.96
CA LYS A 13 -6.35 2.91 -15.42
C LYS A 13 -7.41 2.03 -16.07
N LEU A 14 -8.47 2.65 -16.58
CA LEU A 14 -9.36 2.01 -17.57
C LEU A 14 -8.69 2.03 -18.94
N ARG A 15 -8.60 0.88 -19.61
CA ARG A 15 -8.16 0.79 -21.00
C ARG A 15 -9.27 1.30 -21.93
N PRO A 16 -8.98 2.22 -22.88
CA PRO A 16 -9.97 2.64 -23.85
C PRO A 16 -10.17 1.56 -24.92
N PHE A 17 -11.43 1.24 -25.19
CA PHE A 17 -11.84 0.51 -26.39
C PHE A 17 -11.63 1.38 -27.63
N THR A 18 -10.90 0.84 -28.59
CA THR A 18 -10.69 1.45 -29.90
C THR A 18 -11.92 1.31 -30.78
N HIS A 19 -12.47 2.44 -31.22
CA HIS A 19 -13.24 2.46 -32.48
C HIS A 19 -12.63 3.51 -33.40
N ALA A 20 -12.12 3.01 -34.52
CA ALA A 20 -11.67 3.82 -35.65
C ALA A 20 -12.87 4.41 -36.38
N ALA A 21 -12.82 5.68 -36.68
CA ALA A 21 -13.51 6.24 -37.85
C ALA A 21 -12.75 7.46 -38.37
N ILE A 22 -12.42 7.35 -39.61
CA ILE A 22 -11.75 8.24 -40.54
C ILE A 22 -12.65 9.43 -40.86
N SER A 23 -12.12 10.66 -40.91
CA SER A 23 -12.44 11.61 -41.98
C SER A 23 -11.55 12.84 -42.00
N THR A 24 -11.04 13.06 -43.08
CA THR A 24 -10.20 13.93 -43.87
C THR A 24 -10.52 15.43 -43.86
N LEU A 25 -9.44 16.24 -44.00
CA LEU A 25 -9.29 17.46 -44.80
C LEU A 25 -9.90 18.75 -44.23
N VAL A 26 -9.20 19.87 -44.19
CA VAL A 26 -8.66 20.79 -45.19
C VAL A 26 -7.76 21.87 -44.55
N LEU A 27 -6.68 22.12 -45.22
CA LEU A 27 -5.66 23.13 -45.12
C LEU A 27 -6.23 24.56 -45.29
N SER A 28 -5.77 25.55 -44.50
CA SER A 28 -5.60 26.91 -44.99
C SER A 28 -4.54 27.66 -44.17
N PHE A 29 -3.56 28.06 -44.89
CA PHE A 29 -2.37 28.82 -44.55
C PHE A 29 -2.70 30.32 -44.69
N THR A 30 -2.46 31.13 -43.68
CA THR A 30 -2.20 32.56 -43.83
C THR A 30 -1.18 33.05 -42.80
N MET A 31 0.01 33.37 -43.27
CA MET A 31 0.97 34.23 -42.58
C MET A 31 0.49 35.68 -42.59
N LEU A 32 0.63 36.36 -41.48
CA LEU A 32 0.91 37.79 -41.44
C LEU A 32 1.84 38.12 -40.27
N LEU A 33 3.01 38.59 -40.61
CA LEU A 33 4.00 39.22 -39.75
C LEU A 33 3.59 40.68 -39.46
N SER A 34 3.79 41.09 -38.22
CA SER A 34 4.22 42.39 -37.70
C SER A 34 3.71 42.56 -36.30
N GLY A 35 4.42 43.01 -35.32
CA GLY A 35 5.52 43.90 -35.17
C GLY A 35 5.90 44.00 -33.71
N CYS A 36 7.12 44.38 -33.41
CA CYS A 36 7.63 44.67 -32.07
C CYS A 36 6.80 45.73 -31.33
N GLY A 37 6.43 45.43 -30.12
CA GLY A 37 5.96 46.36 -29.10
C GLY A 37 6.42 45.88 -27.74
N SER A 38 7.46 46.54 -27.20
CA SER A 38 7.93 46.34 -25.85
C SER A 38 6.94 46.93 -24.84
N ASP A 39 6.05 46.12 -24.31
CA ASP A 39 5.42 46.40 -23.04
C ASP A 39 5.59 45.18 -22.14
N GLN A 40 6.58 45.26 -21.26
CA GLN A 40 6.65 44.38 -20.09
C GLN A 40 5.48 44.73 -19.17
N GLN A 41 4.30 44.26 -19.46
CA GLN A 41 3.29 44.05 -18.44
C GLN A 41 3.75 42.82 -17.63
N LEU A 42 4.14 43.09 -16.39
CA LEU A 42 4.22 42.07 -15.36
C LEU A 42 2.83 41.39 -15.34
N ILE A 43 2.74 40.26 -15.99
CA ILE A 43 1.59 39.35 -15.82
C ILE A 43 1.69 38.90 -14.36
N GLU A 44 0.95 39.54 -13.49
CA GLU A 44 0.63 38.99 -12.18
C GLU A 44 -0.04 37.64 -12.49
N ASN A 45 0.70 36.58 -12.24
CA ASN A 45 0.24 35.20 -12.40
C ASN A 45 -0.70 34.87 -11.26
N ASN A 46 -1.84 35.57 -11.17
CA ASN A 46 -2.92 35.37 -10.21
C ASN A 46 -3.97 34.38 -10.77
N GLN A 47 -3.57 33.58 -11.74
CA GLN A 47 -4.42 32.51 -12.22
C GLN A 47 -4.31 31.39 -11.20
N ALA A 48 -5.39 31.22 -10.40
CA ALA A 48 -5.56 30.00 -9.61
C ALA A 48 -5.38 28.80 -10.59
N PRO A 49 -4.60 27.79 -10.22
CA PRO A 49 -4.43 26.65 -11.10
C PRO A 49 -5.81 26.14 -11.53
N ASP A 50 -6.00 25.97 -12.83
CA ASP A 50 -7.22 25.41 -13.38
C ASP A 50 -7.53 24.12 -12.61
N PRO A 51 -8.72 23.95 -12.04
CA PRO A 51 -9.05 22.71 -11.36
C PRO A 51 -8.93 21.58 -12.37
N VAL A 52 -7.93 20.73 -12.18
CA VAL A 52 -7.76 19.53 -12.99
C VAL A 52 -8.97 18.64 -12.72
N VAL A 53 -9.90 18.60 -13.64
CA VAL A 53 -11.04 17.69 -13.61
C VAL A 53 -10.68 16.50 -14.48
N VAL A 54 -10.31 15.40 -13.86
CA VAL A 54 -10.09 14.11 -14.55
C VAL A 54 -11.31 13.25 -14.26
N ASP A 55 -12.01 12.83 -15.30
CA ASP A 55 -13.27 12.07 -15.21
C ASP A 55 -13.00 10.57 -15.06
N ILE A 56 -12.16 10.23 -14.06
CA ILE A 56 -11.86 8.86 -13.63
C ILE A 56 -12.09 8.73 -12.13
N PRO A 57 -12.58 7.60 -11.65
CA PRO A 57 -12.66 7.31 -10.23
C PRO A 57 -11.25 7.26 -9.61
N ILE A 58 -11.15 7.73 -8.38
CA ILE A 58 -9.91 7.63 -7.58
C ILE A 58 -10.21 7.03 -6.23
N ALA A 59 -9.22 6.30 -5.70
CA ALA A 59 -9.16 5.87 -4.32
C ALA A 59 -7.88 6.41 -3.68
N PHE A 60 -7.93 6.77 -2.41
CA PHE A 60 -6.79 7.33 -1.69
C PHE A 60 -6.91 7.11 -0.19
N VAL A 61 -5.77 7.04 0.48
CA VAL A 61 -5.68 6.98 1.93
C VAL A 61 -5.63 8.41 2.49
N LYS A 62 -6.44 8.70 3.50
CA LYS A 62 -6.27 9.85 4.37
C LYS A 62 -5.74 9.37 5.71
N ARG A 63 -4.63 9.93 6.12
CA ARG A 63 -3.96 9.61 7.39
C ARG A 63 -3.72 10.89 8.19
N SER A 64 -3.95 10.83 9.50
CA SER A 64 -3.46 11.84 10.42
C SER A 64 -1.93 11.77 10.48
N LEU A 65 -1.26 12.93 10.49
CA LEU A 65 0.17 12.93 10.68
C LEU A 65 0.49 12.44 12.11
N PRO A 66 1.38 11.47 12.29
CA PRO A 66 1.83 11.07 13.61
C PRO A 66 2.68 12.20 14.20
N LEU A 67 2.19 12.81 15.26
CA LEU A 67 2.88 13.88 15.98
C LEU A 67 3.16 13.43 17.41
N ASP A 68 4.31 13.79 17.93
CA ASP A 68 4.65 13.64 19.35
C ASP A 68 3.98 14.71 20.21
N GLU A 69 4.27 14.69 21.51
CA GLU A 69 3.72 15.66 22.48
C GLU A 69 4.17 17.11 22.21
N GLU A 70 5.27 17.32 21.47
CA GLU A 70 5.80 18.60 21.07
C GLU A 70 5.36 19.04 19.66
N ASP A 71 4.33 18.39 19.05
CA ASP A 71 3.87 18.62 17.68
C ASP A 71 4.94 18.36 16.59
N GLN A 72 5.94 17.51 16.87
CA GLN A 72 6.93 17.09 15.87
C GLN A 72 6.47 15.82 15.18
N LEU A 73 6.82 15.69 13.88
CA LEU A 73 6.54 14.47 13.14
C LEU A 73 7.34 13.28 13.71
N ILE A 74 6.63 12.23 14.09
CA ILE A 74 7.24 10.94 14.41
C ILE A 74 7.70 10.30 13.12
N ALA A 75 8.98 9.95 13.02
CA ALA A 75 9.50 9.21 11.89
C ALA A 75 8.95 7.77 11.89
N ILE A 76 8.40 7.34 10.76
CA ILE A 76 7.99 5.95 10.57
C ILE A 76 9.25 5.11 10.31
N ASP A 77 9.46 4.07 11.11
CA ASP A 77 10.55 3.13 10.90
C ASP A 77 10.12 2.04 9.91
N LEU A 78 10.69 2.08 8.70
CA LEU A 78 10.41 1.10 7.64
C LEU A 78 10.82 -0.34 8.00
N ARG A 79 11.66 -0.50 9.03
CA ARG A 79 12.06 -1.82 9.55
C ARG A 79 11.01 -2.43 10.46
N ARG A 80 9.97 -1.67 10.80
CA ARG A 80 8.84 -2.09 11.64
C ARG A 80 7.53 -2.08 10.85
N PRO A 81 7.37 -2.98 9.86
CA PRO A 81 6.25 -2.94 8.92
C PRO A 81 4.89 -3.17 9.60
N ALA A 82 4.85 -3.70 10.80
CA ALA A 82 3.64 -3.96 11.57
C ALA A 82 3.29 -2.86 12.57
N ASP A 83 4.07 -1.77 12.66
CA ASP A 83 3.75 -0.66 13.56
C ASP A 83 2.34 -0.12 13.28
N PHE A 84 1.64 0.23 14.35
CA PHE A 84 0.28 0.73 14.32
C PHE A 84 0.26 2.25 14.52
N VAL A 85 -0.24 2.97 13.53
CA VAL A 85 -0.40 4.42 13.59
C VAL A 85 -1.84 4.76 13.28
N PRO A 86 -2.74 4.77 14.29
CA PRO A 86 -4.18 4.90 14.09
C PRO A 86 -4.57 6.23 13.43
N GLY A 87 -5.72 6.21 12.72
CA GLY A 87 -6.32 7.39 12.12
C GLY A 87 -6.12 7.50 10.61
N ALA A 88 -5.89 6.37 9.93
CA ALA A 88 -5.96 6.29 8.48
C ALA A 88 -7.26 5.64 8.02
N SER A 89 -7.82 6.14 6.89
CA SER A 89 -9.02 5.60 6.25
C SER A 89 -8.90 5.69 4.73
N ILE A 90 -9.56 4.78 3.99
CA ILE A 90 -9.64 4.85 2.53
C ILE A 90 -10.91 5.57 2.12
N TYR A 91 -10.72 6.48 1.19
CA TYR A 91 -11.80 7.24 0.55
C TYR A 91 -11.81 6.97 -0.95
N THR A 92 -13.00 6.97 -1.52
CA THR A 92 -13.22 6.95 -2.97
C THR A 92 -13.91 8.22 -3.44
N LYS A 93 -13.64 8.60 -4.68
CA LYS A 93 -14.37 9.63 -5.43
C LYS A 93 -14.71 9.11 -6.81
N VAL A 94 -15.89 9.44 -7.30
CA VAL A 94 -16.33 9.06 -8.66
C VAL A 94 -15.51 9.71 -9.76
N ARG A 95 -14.78 10.79 -9.43
CA ARG A 95 -13.87 11.50 -10.33
C ARG A 95 -12.82 12.28 -9.55
N ALA A 96 -11.65 12.49 -10.15
CA ALA A 96 -10.57 13.28 -9.57
C ALA A 96 -10.90 14.79 -9.66
N SER A 97 -11.80 15.27 -8.79
CA SER A 97 -12.22 16.68 -8.70
C SER A 97 -12.33 17.08 -7.23
N ALA A 98 -11.94 18.31 -6.91
CA ALA A 98 -12.10 18.86 -5.58
C ALA A 98 -13.58 18.89 -5.12
N SER A 99 -14.52 19.08 -6.05
CA SER A 99 -15.97 19.14 -5.76
C SER A 99 -16.64 17.77 -5.69
N ALA A 100 -15.97 16.67 -6.04
CA ALA A 100 -16.53 15.33 -5.94
C ALA A 100 -16.61 14.89 -4.49
N THR A 101 -17.73 14.30 -4.11
CA THR A 101 -17.96 13.77 -2.76
C THR A 101 -16.95 12.66 -2.45
N GLU A 102 -16.37 12.72 -1.27
CA GLU A 102 -15.51 11.67 -0.71
C GLU A 102 -16.39 10.69 0.05
N ILE A 103 -16.21 9.41 -0.22
CA ILE A 103 -16.93 8.33 0.45
C ILE A 103 -15.89 7.50 1.20
N ASN A 104 -15.99 7.47 2.54
CA ASN A 104 -15.20 6.54 3.36
C ASN A 104 -15.73 5.13 3.15
N ILE A 105 -14.83 4.19 2.82
CA ILE A 105 -15.20 2.79 2.56
C ILE A 105 -14.75 1.84 3.67
N THR A 106 -13.95 2.29 4.63
CA THR A 106 -13.30 1.44 5.62
C THR A 106 -13.94 1.47 7.01
N ASP A 107 -14.60 2.55 7.42
CA ASP A 107 -15.24 2.67 8.74
C ASP A 107 -16.20 1.50 9.01
N ARG A 108 -16.93 1.07 7.99
CA ARG A 108 -17.92 -0.04 8.05
C ARG A 108 -17.34 -1.40 8.43
N ALA A 109 -16.01 -1.55 8.44
CA ALA A 109 -15.36 -2.78 8.86
C ALA A 109 -15.48 -3.01 10.36
N PHE A 110 -15.51 -1.94 11.14
CA PHE A 110 -15.39 -1.98 12.60
C PHE A 110 -16.53 -1.29 13.32
N PHE A 111 -17.32 -0.45 12.62
CA PHE A 111 -18.38 0.35 13.23
C PHE A 111 -19.70 0.17 12.51
N SER A 112 -20.80 0.22 13.29
CA SER A 112 -22.15 0.22 12.73
C SER A 112 -22.49 1.58 12.13
N ASP A 113 -23.50 1.62 11.26
CA ASP A 113 -24.00 2.86 10.65
C ASP A 113 -24.41 3.90 11.70
N GLU A 114 -24.97 3.45 12.85
CA GLU A 114 -25.34 4.33 13.96
C GLU A 114 -24.11 4.94 14.63
N GLN A 115 -23.03 4.18 14.83
CA GLN A 115 -21.77 4.67 15.40
C GLN A 115 -21.12 5.68 14.43
N ILE A 116 -21.08 5.35 13.15
CA ILE A 116 -20.54 6.26 12.12
C ILE A 116 -21.34 7.56 12.06
N ALA A 117 -22.65 7.49 12.09
CA ALA A 117 -23.51 8.67 12.05
C ALA A 117 -23.46 9.51 13.34
N ALA A 118 -23.16 8.91 14.48
CA ALA A 118 -23.05 9.59 15.78
C ALA A 118 -21.67 10.20 16.01
N ALA A 119 -20.63 9.84 15.21
CA ALA A 119 -19.28 10.34 15.37
C ALA A 119 -19.19 11.84 15.13
N THR A 120 -18.49 12.53 16.03
CA THR A 120 -18.25 13.98 15.96
C THR A 120 -16.77 14.29 16.24
N THR A 121 -16.39 15.55 16.12
CA THR A 121 -15.03 15.97 16.47
C THR A 121 -14.71 15.76 17.97
N GLU A 122 -15.74 15.91 18.85
CA GLU A 122 -15.61 15.69 20.28
C GLU A 122 -15.73 14.21 20.68
N LEU A 123 -16.38 13.40 19.85
CA LEU A 123 -16.56 11.96 20.05
C LEU A 123 -16.19 11.22 18.75
N PRO A 124 -14.90 11.12 18.41
CA PRO A 124 -14.46 10.44 17.21
C PRO A 124 -14.64 8.92 17.34
N LEU A 125 -14.67 8.22 16.20
CA LEU A 125 -14.53 6.77 16.18
C LEU A 125 -13.14 6.37 16.72
N ALA A 126 -13.07 5.18 17.31
CA ALA A 126 -11.80 4.59 17.72
C ALA A 126 -10.86 4.48 16.50
N GLY A 127 -9.59 4.83 16.69
CA GLY A 127 -8.62 4.84 15.59
C GLY A 127 -8.27 3.42 15.15
N TYR A 128 -8.56 3.07 13.91
CA TYR A 128 -7.97 1.94 13.20
C TYR A 128 -6.89 2.44 12.24
N ASP A 129 -6.16 1.55 11.60
CA ASP A 129 -5.14 1.93 10.64
C ASP A 129 -5.30 1.17 9.32
N VAL A 130 -4.98 1.84 8.19
CA VAL A 130 -5.02 1.27 6.84
C VAL A 130 -3.86 1.78 6.00
N LYS A 131 -3.25 0.88 5.22
CA LYS A 131 -2.11 1.18 4.35
C LYS A 131 -2.05 0.25 3.14
N ASP A 132 -1.06 0.46 2.29
CA ASP A 132 -0.68 -0.42 1.19
C ASP A 132 -1.84 -0.64 0.19
N LEU A 133 -2.47 0.48 -0.23
CA LEU A 133 -3.59 0.45 -1.16
C LEU A 133 -3.14 0.05 -2.57
N GLU A 134 -3.72 -1.02 -3.10
CA GLU A 134 -3.50 -1.55 -4.44
C GLU A 134 -4.81 -1.63 -5.22
N VAL A 135 -4.74 -1.55 -6.55
CA VAL A 135 -5.91 -1.60 -7.44
C VAL A 135 -5.82 -2.84 -8.32
N SER A 136 -6.91 -3.59 -8.45
CA SER A 136 -6.97 -4.74 -9.34
C SER A 136 -6.73 -4.36 -10.81
N TYR A 137 -6.27 -5.31 -11.63
CA TYR A 137 -5.96 -5.08 -13.04
C TYR A 137 -7.14 -4.59 -13.89
N ASP A 138 -8.36 -4.91 -13.49
CA ASP A 138 -9.60 -4.46 -14.14
C ASP A 138 -10.13 -3.14 -13.55
N GLY A 139 -9.51 -2.63 -12.49
CA GLY A 139 -9.89 -1.39 -11.82
C GLY A 139 -11.17 -1.48 -10.99
N GLN A 140 -11.68 -2.70 -10.70
CA GLN A 140 -12.97 -2.89 -10.02
C GLN A 140 -12.85 -3.18 -8.54
N LYS A 141 -11.63 -3.49 -8.05
CA LYS A 141 -11.37 -3.85 -6.67
C LYS A 141 -10.18 -3.08 -6.11
N LEU A 142 -10.23 -2.85 -4.82
CA LEU A 142 -9.16 -2.27 -4.03
C LEU A 142 -8.70 -3.30 -3.01
N LEU A 143 -7.38 -3.50 -2.92
CA LEU A 143 -6.75 -4.40 -1.98
C LEU A 143 -5.86 -3.58 -1.05
N PHE A 144 -5.86 -3.86 0.25
CA PHE A 144 -5.10 -3.09 1.23
C PHE A 144 -4.91 -3.85 2.54
N ALA A 145 -3.95 -3.42 3.33
CA ALA A 145 -3.78 -3.88 4.69
C ALA A 145 -4.56 -2.98 5.67
N MET A 146 -5.24 -3.58 6.64
CA MET A 146 -5.98 -2.85 7.66
C MET A 146 -5.90 -3.56 9.00
N ARG A 147 -5.72 -2.79 10.09
CA ARG A 147 -5.71 -3.26 11.47
C ARG A 147 -6.83 -2.58 12.26
N ALA A 148 -7.59 -3.38 13.01
CA ALA A 148 -8.67 -2.90 13.87
C ALA A 148 -8.13 -1.98 14.99
N PRO A 149 -9.02 -1.17 15.61
CA PRO A 149 -8.68 -0.41 16.79
C PRO A 149 -8.08 -1.28 17.89
N GLU A 150 -7.18 -0.72 18.68
CA GLU A 150 -6.62 -1.39 19.82
C GLU A 150 -7.70 -1.72 20.87
N ILE A 151 -7.51 -2.84 21.53
CA ILE A 151 -8.37 -3.29 22.65
C ILE A 151 -7.78 -2.67 23.92
N GLU A 152 -8.58 -1.85 24.59
CA GLU A 152 -8.19 -1.21 25.85
C GLU A 152 -7.83 -2.26 26.92
N ASP A 153 -6.72 -2.06 27.60
CA ASP A 153 -6.21 -2.95 28.66
C ASP A 153 -5.82 -4.36 28.21
N ALA A 154 -5.79 -4.67 26.90
CA ALA A 154 -5.31 -5.96 26.41
C ALA A 154 -3.77 -6.01 26.31
N ASP A 155 -3.20 -7.19 26.57
CA ASP A 155 -1.78 -7.44 26.39
C ASP A 155 -1.40 -7.37 24.90
N GLU A 156 -0.11 -7.18 24.58
CA GLU A 156 0.39 -6.99 23.21
C GLU A 156 0.03 -8.16 22.28
N ASP A 157 0.07 -9.37 22.78
CA ASP A 157 -0.28 -10.60 22.05
C ASP A 157 -1.81 -10.81 21.87
N GLU A 158 -2.62 -10.04 22.55
CA GLU A 158 -4.09 -10.01 22.41
C GLU A 158 -4.57 -8.86 21.49
N GLN A 159 -3.66 -7.96 21.08
CA GLN A 159 -4.01 -6.86 20.19
C GLN A 159 -4.33 -7.34 18.77
N PRO A 160 -5.22 -6.63 18.03
CA PRO A 160 -5.54 -6.97 16.65
C PRO A 160 -4.30 -7.00 15.74
N THR A 161 -4.28 -7.93 14.80
CA THR A 161 -3.22 -8.03 13.80
C THR A 161 -3.58 -7.27 12.51
N TRP A 162 -2.57 -6.94 11.72
CA TRP A 162 -2.74 -6.48 10.34
C TRP A 162 -3.31 -7.61 9.49
N ASN A 163 -4.32 -7.31 8.69
CA ASN A 163 -5.00 -8.24 7.81
C ASN A 163 -5.20 -7.63 6.42
N ILE A 164 -5.24 -8.49 5.39
CA ILE A 164 -5.56 -8.08 4.03
C ILE A 164 -7.08 -7.99 3.83
N TRP A 165 -7.52 -6.87 3.27
CA TRP A 165 -8.92 -6.61 2.97
C TRP A 165 -9.11 -6.27 1.49
N GLU A 166 -10.25 -6.63 0.93
CA GLU A 166 -10.66 -6.30 -0.42
C GLU A 166 -11.98 -5.52 -0.40
N TYR A 167 -12.02 -4.41 -1.11
CA TYR A 167 -13.24 -3.68 -1.40
C TYR A 167 -13.60 -3.80 -2.88
N ASN A 168 -14.83 -4.22 -3.18
CA ASN A 168 -15.36 -4.33 -4.53
C ASN A 168 -16.23 -3.11 -4.86
N LEU A 169 -15.78 -2.31 -5.83
CA LEU A 169 -16.44 -1.07 -6.26
C LEU A 169 -17.80 -1.30 -6.93
N LEU A 170 -18.03 -2.49 -7.54
CA LEU A 170 -19.28 -2.79 -8.22
C LEU A 170 -20.40 -3.24 -7.27
N THR A 171 -20.01 -4.01 -6.25
CA THR A 171 -20.97 -4.58 -5.30
C THR A 171 -21.04 -3.80 -3.98
N ASP A 172 -20.19 -2.78 -3.82
CA ASP A 172 -20.04 -2.00 -2.57
C ASP A 172 -19.81 -2.91 -1.35
N SER A 173 -18.97 -3.95 -1.52
CA SER A 173 -18.70 -4.92 -0.47
C SER A 173 -17.26 -4.84 0.02
N LEU A 174 -17.08 -4.82 1.33
CA LEU A 174 -15.79 -4.85 2.02
C LEU A 174 -15.64 -6.17 2.75
N ASN A 175 -14.57 -6.92 2.47
CA ASN A 175 -14.34 -8.23 3.07
C ASN A 175 -12.88 -8.39 3.48
N ARG A 176 -12.65 -9.01 4.66
CA ARG A 176 -11.33 -9.51 5.01
C ARG A 176 -11.06 -10.78 4.21
N MET A 177 -9.88 -10.85 3.57
CA MET A 177 -9.53 -11.96 2.68
C MET A 177 -9.45 -13.29 3.42
N ILE A 178 -8.75 -13.35 4.53
CA ILE A 178 -8.67 -14.55 5.38
C ILE A 178 -9.88 -14.55 6.32
N SER A 179 -10.90 -15.33 6.00
CA SER A 179 -12.18 -15.33 6.72
C SER A 179 -12.10 -15.95 8.12
N SER A 180 -11.21 -16.92 8.35
CA SER A 180 -10.98 -17.54 9.66
C SER A 180 -10.23 -16.60 10.59
N ASN A 181 -10.80 -16.26 11.75
CA ASN A 181 -10.12 -15.43 12.76
C ASN A 181 -8.80 -16.06 13.22
N ILE A 182 -8.80 -17.35 13.53
CA ILE A 182 -7.60 -18.05 14.00
C ILE A 182 -6.45 -17.95 12.97
N ILE A 183 -6.76 -18.09 11.67
CA ILE A 183 -5.75 -18.01 10.63
C ILE A 183 -5.34 -16.55 10.38
N ALA A 184 -6.28 -15.63 10.45
CA ALA A 184 -6.03 -14.20 10.25
C ALA A 184 -5.13 -13.61 11.35
N GLU A 185 -5.32 -14.01 12.59
CA GLU A 185 -4.56 -13.55 13.76
C GLU A 185 -3.18 -14.19 13.88
N PHE A 186 -2.84 -15.15 13.01
CA PHE A 186 -1.58 -15.90 13.09
C PHE A 186 -0.36 -15.08 12.63
N GLY A 187 -0.53 -13.92 12.01
CA GLY A 187 0.56 -13.06 11.57
C GLY A 187 0.10 -11.66 11.23
N GLN A 188 1.09 -10.77 11.08
CA GLN A 188 0.90 -9.39 10.62
C GLN A 188 0.97 -9.39 9.09
N ASP A 189 -0.15 -9.26 8.40
CA ASP A 189 -0.25 -9.31 6.94
C ASP A 189 -0.29 -7.89 6.36
N THR A 190 0.70 -7.51 5.56
CA THR A 190 0.86 -6.16 5.00
C THR A 190 1.26 -6.20 3.53
N SER A 191 1.25 -5.05 2.87
CA SER A 191 1.75 -4.83 1.51
C SER A 191 1.22 -5.84 0.47
N PRO A 192 -0.11 -6.02 0.34
CA PRO A 192 -0.66 -6.95 -0.63
C PRO A 192 -0.58 -6.43 -2.07
N ALA A 193 -0.39 -7.34 -3.02
CA ALA A 193 -0.49 -7.05 -4.46
C ALA A 193 -1.17 -8.19 -5.22
N TYR A 194 -1.95 -7.85 -6.26
CA TYR A 194 -2.56 -8.85 -7.14
C TYR A 194 -1.55 -9.46 -8.09
N LEU A 195 -1.50 -10.78 -8.16
CA LEU A 195 -0.78 -11.51 -9.21
C LEU A 195 -1.61 -11.58 -10.50
N PRO A 196 -0.96 -11.72 -11.67
CA PRO A 196 -1.68 -11.80 -12.96
C PRO A 196 -2.66 -12.97 -13.07
N ASP A 197 -2.45 -14.02 -12.28
CA ASP A 197 -3.32 -15.21 -12.23
C ASP A 197 -4.48 -15.09 -11.23
N GLY A 198 -4.59 -13.94 -10.54
CA GLY A 198 -5.65 -13.64 -9.58
C GLY A 198 -5.32 -14.00 -8.14
N ARG A 199 -4.18 -14.66 -7.89
CA ARG A 199 -3.68 -14.84 -6.51
C ARG A 199 -3.21 -13.50 -5.93
N ILE A 200 -2.92 -13.50 -4.63
CA ILE A 200 -2.43 -12.33 -3.90
C ILE A 200 -1.08 -12.67 -3.29
N ILE A 201 -0.09 -11.80 -3.52
CA ILE A 201 1.19 -11.83 -2.80
C ILE A 201 1.19 -10.76 -1.72
N PHE A 202 1.80 -11.02 -0.57
CA PHE A 202 1.85 -10.09 0.56
C PHE A 202 3.04 -10.39 1.48
N SER A 203 3.43 -9.40 2.27
CA SER A 203 4.42 -9.55 3.35
C SER A 203 3.72 -10.02 4.62
N SER A 204 4.33 -10.97 5.36
CA SER A 204 3.73 -11.49 6.59
C SER A 204 4.74 -12.05 7.56
N THR A 205 4.48 -11.84 8.85
CA THR A 205 5.26 -12.43 9.95
C THR A 205 4.87 -13.88 10.27
N ARG A 206 3.88 -14.47 9.59
CA ARG A 206 3.38 -15.84 9.86
C ARG A 206 4.41 -16.94 9.58
N GLN A 207 5.37 -16.72 8.69
CA GLN A 207 6.48 -17.63 8.36
C GLN A 207 6.04 -19.10 8.20
N SER A 208 4.95 -19.33 7.49
CA SER A 208 4.24 -20.62 7.45
C SER A 208 5.11 -21.79 6.95
N GLY A 209 6.02 -21.54 6.00
CA GLY A 209 6.95 -22.55 5.50
C GLY A 209 8.01 -22.92 6.52
N ASN A 210 8.56 -21.96 7.25
CA ASN A 210 9.55 -22.21 8.30
C ASN A 210 8.93 -23.03 9.44
N GLN A 211 7.71 -22.67 9.85
CA GLN A 211 7.01 -23.38 10.93
C GLN A 211 6.63 -24.81 10.52
N ALA A 212 6.23 -25.03 9.26
CA ALA A 212 5.92 -26.35 8.74
C ALA A 212 7.18 -27.26 8.76
N VAL A 213 8.35 -26.75 8.41
CA VAL A 213 9.62 -27.50 8.49
C VAL A 213 9.96 -27.85 9.95
N LEU A 214 9.83 -26.91 10.87
CA LEU A 214 10.08 -27.18 12.30
C LEU A 214 9.13 -28.24 12.85
N LEU A 215 7.84 -28.18 12.45
CA LEU A 215 6.84 -29.17 12.84
C LEU A 215 7.20 -30.58 12.33
N ASP A 216 7.58 -30.70 11.05
CA ASP A 216 7.97 -31.99 10.43
C ASP A 216 9.21 -32.59 11.13
N GLU A 217 10.14 -31.74 11.57
CA GLU A 217 11.33 -32.15 12.33
C GLU A 217 11.06 -32.41 13.81
N GLY A 218 9.83 -32.29 14.28
CA GLY A 218 9.43 -32.47 15.68
C GLY A 218 10.03 -31.42 16.64
N LYS A 219 10.33 -30.23 16.12
CA LYS A 219 10.88 -29.10 16.87
C LYS A 219 9.79 -28.12 17.29
N PRO A 220 10.01 -27.30 18.34
CA PRO A 220 9.12 -26.21 18.68
C PRO A 220 9.00 -25.22 17.49
N GLN A 221 7.77 -24.77 17.20
CA GLN A 221 7.49 -23.81 16.13
C GLN A 221 7.67 -22.39 16.67
N TYR A 222 8.87 -21.86 16.56
CA TYR A 222 9.18 -20.47 16.89
C TYR A 222 9.23 -19.60 15.63
N GLN A 223 8.93 -18.32 15.76
CA GLN A 223 9.14 -17.33 14.71
C GLN A 223 10.60 -16.92 14.65
N GLY A 224 11.11 -16.75 13.42
CA GLY A 224 12.37 -16.04 13.21
C GLY A 224 12.18 -14.56 13.49
N LEU A 225 13.07 -13.98 14.27
CA LEU A 225 13.13 -12.54 14.48
C LEU A 225 14.01 -11.91 13.41
N GLU A 226 13.74 -10.63 13.10
CA GLU A 226 14.64 -9.85 12.28
C GLU A 226 16.01 -9.61 12.99
N GLU A 227 16.92 -8.89 12.37
CA GLU A 227 18.33 -8.82 12.80
C GLU A 227 18.56 -8.05 14.11
N ASP A 228 17.68 -7.09 14.41
CA ASP A 228 17.73 -6.36 15.69
C ASP A 228 17.08 -7.19 16.82
N LEU A 229 16.43 -8.32 16.48
CA LEU A 229 15.83 -9.32 17.39
C LEU A 229 14.66 -8.77 18.23
N ASP A 230 13.99 -7.74 17.78
CA ASP A 230 12.87 -7.13 18.50
C ASP A 230 11.52 -7.33 17.84
N VAL A 231 11.48 -7.63 16.53
CA VAL A 231 10.24 -7.91 15.80
C VAL A 231 10.34 -9.21 14.99
N ALA A 232 9.20 -9.84 14.73
CA ALA A 232 9.15 -11.02 13.88
C ALA A 232 9.48 -10.67 12.42
N ALA A 233 10.36 -11.45 11.80
CA ALA A 233 10.75 -11.24 10.41
C ALA A 233 9.55 -11.39 9.47
N SER A 234 9.30 -10.38 8.66
CA SER A 234 8.26 -10.38 7.64
C SER A 234 8.81 -10.91 6.33
N VAL A 235 8.18 -11.94 5.75
CA VAL A 235 8.59 -12.58 4.50
C VAL A 235 7.39 -12.74 3.56
N LEU A 236 7.66 -12.98 2.26
CA LEU A 236 6.61 -13.01 1.26
C LEU A 236 5.82 -14.32 1.29
N HIS A 237 4.51 -14.16 1.20
CA HIS A 237 3.54 -15.24 1.10
C HIS A 237 2.63 -15.01 -0.10
N VAL A 238 2.09 -16.09 -0.64
CA VAL A 238 1.05 -16.07 -1.68
C VAL A 238 -0.17 -16.80 -1.15
N MET A 239 -1.36 -16.28 -1.45
CA MET A 239 -2.64 -16.93 -1.17
C MET A 239 -3.55 -16.92 -2.40
N SER A 240 -4.52 -17.82 -2.44
CA SER A 240 -5.59 -17.82 -3.43
C SER A 240 -6.48 -16.58 -3.29
N ALA A 241 -7.21 -16.24 -4.35
CA ALA A 241 -8.10 -15.06 -4.40
C ALA A 241 -9.22 -15.06 -3.34
N ASP A 242 -9.49 -16.20 -2.71
CA ASP A 242 -10.46 -16.38 -1.64
C ASP A 242 -9.82 -16.36 -0.23
N GLY A 243 -8.53 -16.08 -0.13
CA GLY A 243 -7.77 -16.06 1.12
C GLY A 243 -7.32 -17.43 1.62
N SER A 244 -7.51 -18.49 0.84
CA SER A 244 -7.05 -19.84 1.15
C SER A 244 -5.64 -20.13 0.60
N GLU A 245 -5.12 -21.34 0.86
CA GLU A 245 -3.85 -21.86 0.29
C GLU A 245 -2.65 -20.94 0.53
N ILE A 246 -2.50 -20.42 1.74
CA ILE A 246 -1.41 -19.52 2.10
C ILE A 246 -0.08 -20.30 2.09
N GLN A 247 0.86 -19.83 1.27
CA GLN A 247 2.19 -20.44 1.13
C GLN A 247 3.28 -19.38 1.23
N GLN A 248 4.32 -19.67 2.01
CA GLN A 248 5.54 -18.85 2.05
C GLN A 248 6.35 -19.07 0.77
N VAL A 249 6.74 -17.99 0.10
CA VAL A 249 7.48 -18.01 -1.17
C VAL A 249 8.85 -17.32 -1.08
N SER A 250 9.14 -16.61 0.00
CA SER A 250 10.49 -16.11 0.26
C SER A 250 11.00 -16.53 1.63
N PHE A 251 12.32 -16.64 1.73
CA PHE A 251 13.03 -17.09 2.93
C PHE A 251 14.17 -16.13 3.18
N ASN A 252 14.07 -15.35 4.25
CA ASN A 252 15.09 -14.41 4.68
C ASN A 252 15.20 -14.46 6.20
N GLN A 253 16.35 -14.10 6.74
CA GLN A 253 16.56 -13.95 8.18
C GLN A 253 16.01 -12.62 8.69
N SER A 254 15.88 -11.64 7.78
CA SER A 254 15.33 -10.32 8.04
C SER A 254 14.04 -10.10 7.22
N HIS A 255 13.72 -8.86 6.89
CA HIS A 255 12.48 -8.55 6.17
C HIS A 255 12.59 -8.69 4.66
N ASP A 256 11.52 -9.20 4.04
CA ASP A 256 11.16 -9.06 2.63
C ASP A 256 9.84 -8.26 2.57
N LEU A 257 9.88 -7.06 2.01
CA LEU A 257 8.80 -6.06 2.12
C LEU A 257 8.35 -5.54 0.76
N ASP A 258 7.14 -5.01 0.74
CA ASP A 258 6.57 -4.22 -0.35
C ASP A 258 6.64 -4.91 -1.73
N PRO A 259 6.11 -6.14 -1.86
CA PRO A 259 6.11 -6.81 -3.13
C PRO A 259 5.24 -6.07 -4.16
N THR A 260 5.78 -5.86 -5.34
CA THR A 260 5.04 -5.31 -6.48
C THR A 260 5.26 -6.18 -7.73
N VAL A 261 4.25 -6.22 -8.60
CA VAL A 261 4.28 -7.06 -9.79
C VAL A 261 4.77 -6.27 -11.00
N LEU A 262 5.88 -6.69 -11.57
CA LEU A 262 6.43 -6.10 -12.78
C LEU A 262 5.63 -6.52 -14.03
N SER A 263 5.80 -5.77 -15.12
CA SER A 263 5.11 -6.03 -16.39
C SER A 263 5.43 -7.39 -17.01
N ASN A 264 6.54 -8.02 -16.62
CA ASN A 264 6.94 -9.36 -17.04
C ASN A 264 6.42 -10.48 -16.12
N GLY A 265 5.60 -10.13 -15.11
CA GLY A 265 5.04 -11.07 -14.14
C GLY A 265 5.97 -11.45 -12.99
N LYS A 266 7.20 -10.95 -12.94
CA LYS A 266 8.07 -11.13 -11.79
C LYS A 266 7.64 -10.23 -10.64
N ILE A 267 8.02 -10.63 -9.43
CA ILE A 267 7.81 -9.89 -8.20
C ILE A 267 9.08 -9.10 -7.91
N LEU A 268 8.95 -7.78 -7.78
CA LEU A 268 9.98 -6.90 -7.24
C LEU A 268 9.65 -6.62 -5.78
N PHE A 269 10.65 -6.66 -4.90
CA PHE A 269 10.47 -6.40 -3.47
C PHE A 269 11.74 -5.86 -2.83
N SER A 270 11.59 -5.24 -1.68
CA SER A 270 12.69 -4.78 -0.82
C SER A 270 13.12 -5.91 0.10
N ARG A 271 14.41 -6.26 0.11
CA ARG A 271 15.00 -7.22 1.02
C ARG A 271 16.00 -6.54 1.93
N TRP A 272 15.84 -6.72 3.23
CA TRP A 272 16.85 -6.32 4.18
C TRP A 272 17.91 -7.43 4.24
N ASP A 273 19.09 -7.12 3.69
CA ASP A 273 20.26 -7.99 3.74
C ASP A 273 21.14 -7.58 4.92
N GLN A 274 21.16 -8.44 5.93
CA GLN A 274 22.08 -8.30 7.04
C GLN A 274 22.92 -9.57 7.14
N ALA A 275 24.18 -9.48 6.69
CA ALA A 275 25.13 -10.59 6.77
C ALA A 275 26.53 -10.04 7.03
N GLY A 276 27.05 -10.28 8.21
CA GLY A 276 28.36 -9.79 8.64
C GLY A 276 28.38 -8.27 8.75
N ASN A 277 29.16 -7.59 7.89
CA ASN A 277 29.25 -6.13 7.88
C ASN A 277 28.24 -5.45 6.93
N ASN A 278 27.35 -6.23 6.30
CA ASN A 278 26.34 -5.66 5.43
C ASN A 278 25.04 -5.49 6.20
N ASN A 279 24.54 -4.26 6.22
CA ASN A 279 23.23 -3.90 6.75
C ASN A 279 22.62 -2.94 5.75
N SER A 280 21.87 -3.47 4.76
CA SER A 280 21.32 -2.65 3.68
C SER A 280 20.03 -3.24 3.14
N ILE A 281 19.14 -2.35 2.74
CA ILE A 281 17.93 -2.73 2.01
C ILE A 281 18.23 -2.64 0.52
N ASN A 282 18.02 -3.75 -0.18
CA ASN A 282 18.27 -3.89 -1.61
C ASN A 282 16.99 -4.31 -2.33
N LEU A 283 16.90 -4.03 -3.64
CA LEU A 283 15.79 -4.48 -4.47
C LEU A 283 16.12 -5.84 -5.09
N TYR A 284 15.23 -6.78 -4.88
CA TYR A 284 15.29 -8.13 -5.44
C TYR A 284 14.09 -8.39 -6.34
N GLN A 285 14.25 -9.33 -7.27
CA GLN A 285 13.13 -9.86 -8.05
C GLN A 285 13.15 -11.40 -8.02
N MET A 286 11.95 -11.99 -8.14
CA MET A 286 11.76 -13.43 -8.22
C MET A 286 10.50 -13.78 -9.00
N ASN A 287 10.29 -15.05 -9.32
CA ASN A 287 8.99 -15.54 -9.78
C ASN A 287 7.98 -15.62 -8.61
N ALA A 288 6.69 -15.66 -8.92
CA ALA A 288 5.62 -15.73 -7.92
C ALA A 288 5.65 -17.01 -7.06
N ASP A 289 6.38 -18.05 -7.49
CA ASP A 289 6.62 -19.28 -6.73
C ASP A 289 7.89 -19.25 -5.87
N GLY A 290 8.58 -18.10 -5.80
CA GLY A 290 9.83 -17.91 -5.06
C GLY A 290 11.08 -18.34 -5.81
N SER A 291 10.97 -18.91 -7.00
CA SER A 291 12.12 -19.30 -7.83
C SER A 291 12.76 -18.11 -8.53
N ALA A 292 13.98 -18.33 -9.05
CA ALA A 292 14.75 -17.31 -9.80
C ALA A 292 14.96 -16.00 -9.02
N LEU A 293 15.24 -16.11 -7.72
CA LEU A 293 15.59 -14.98 -6.87
C LEU A 293 16.91 -14.36 -7.35
N GLU A 294 16.88 -13.07 -7.66
CA GLU A 294 18.06 -12.32 -8.09
C GLU A 294 18.02 -10.87 -7.59
N ILE A 295 19.18 -10.30 -7.28
CA ILE A 295 19.30 -8.89 -6.94
C ILE A 295 19.12 -8.06 -8.21
N MET A 296 18.27 -7.04 -8.14
CA MET A 296 18.01 -6.11 -9.23
C MET A 296 18.76 -4.79 -9.06
N TYR A 297 18.80 -4.27 -7.84
CA TYR A 297 19.49 -3.02 -7.51
C TYR A 297 19.95 -3.04 -6.06
N GLY A 298 21.15 -2.51 -5.78
CA GLY A 298 21.64 -2.40 -4.39
C GLY A 298 23.16 -2.46 -4.31
N ARG A 299 23.70 -3.37 -3.52
CA ARG A 299 25.09 -3.47 -3.06
C ARG A 299 26.17 -3.16 -4.12
N HIS A 300 25.95 -3.52 -5.37
CA HIS A 300 26.90 -3.27 -6.48
C HIS A 300 26.52 -2.04 -7.31
N SER A 301 25.45 -1.36 -6.97
CA SER A 301 24.96 -0.16 -7.65
C SER A 301 25.38 1.12 -6.93
N HIS A 302 25.93 1.00 -5.73
CA HIS A 302 26.46 2.09 -4.93
C HIS A 302 27.98 1.99 -4.90
N ASP A 303 28.66 3.13 -5.17
CA ASP A 303 30.12 3.21 -5.04
C ASP A 303 30.52 2.84 -3.61
N SER A 304 31.36 1.82 -3.47
CA SER A 304 31.89 1.34 -2.19
C SER A 304 32.88 2.34 -1.54
N ASP A 305 33.16 3.47 -2.18
CA ASP A 305 34.15 4.45 -1.74
C ASP A 305 33.60 5.55 -0.81
N ARG A 306 32.33 5.43 -0.36
CA ARG A 306 31.77 6.33 0.69
C ARG A 306 31.83 5.73 2.09
N SER A 307 32.96 5.18 2.47
CA SER A 307 33.22 4.75 3.84
C SER A 307 33.69 5.87 4.78
N ASP A 308 33.59 7.15 4.35
CA ASP A 308 34.03 8.29 5.16
C ASP A 308 33.03 9.45 5.06
N GLN A 309 31.88 9.33 5.72
CA GLN A 309 31.17 10.53 6.24
C GLN A 309 30.25 10.16 7.39
#